data_e8c35fb45b40d6db280fc4a6f94a165b
#
_entry.id   e8c35fb45b40d6db280fc4a6f94a165b
#
_cell.length_a   1.000
_cell.length_b   1.000
_cell.length_c   1.000
_cell.angle_alpha   90.00
_cell.angle_beta   90.00
_cell.angle_gamma   90.00
#
_symmetry.space_group_name_H-M   'P 1'
#
loop_
_entity.id
_entity.type
_entity.pdbx_description
1 polymer ?
#
loop_
_entity_poly.entity_id
_entity_poly.type
_entity_poly.pdbx_seq_one_letter_code
_entity_poly.pdbx_strand_id
1 'polypeptide(L)'
;MISLRYVPALWAGVLFFISAGFCSVEVFAQDRMRDVYEGFATVEVKGENYVVSRNKAVQLALKDGLKEALKEIMGDEEFEASQRDLRKILRHASHYVKSYRFIEAYDDPANQTSEVKLEMRFFPSALNQALAGLGVIAGPINENKVVLLINEKSFTSAPVASFWDIIPISETQLANNLTEGGITVVDRENLRDIISEGTVLKAIQGDLSSARKIGLKAGADIVIVGTAVSSLREENVNKRTKTVQANINVKVVSTLESSLITAKTEFSTIKHEQALQAELEAFDIASKKLSNFLAPSFHRYREKGVELPVKKAPEAPPMSMSDM
;
A
#
# COMPACT_ATOMS: atom_id res chain seq x y z
N MET A 1 -21.36 66.57 54.30
CA MET A 1 -20.53 65.65 55.06
C MET A 1 -20.54 64.28 54.38
N ILE A 2 -19.50 64.01 53.62
CA ILE A 2 -19.41 62.88 52.72
C ILE A 2 -18.30 62.03 53.28
N SER A 3 -18.58 60.76 53.66
CA SER A 3 -17.60 59.82 54.11
C SER A 3 -17.28 58.85 52.97
N LEU A 4 -16.07 58.94 52.50
CA LEU A 4 -15.44 58.01 51.56
C LEU A 4 -15.14 56.66 52.24
N ARG A 5 -15.62 55.53 51.69
CA ARG A 5 -15.19 54.19 52.10
C ARG A 5 -14.41 53.56 51.00
N TYR A 6 -13.15 53.31 51.21
CA TYR A 6 -12.25 52.54 50.44
C TYR A 6 -12.67 51.06 50.43
N VAL A 7 -12.68 50.44 49.25
CA VAL A 7 -12.78 48.99 49.06
C VAL A 7 -11.48 48.50 48.38
N PRO A 8 -10.73 47.55 48.97
CA PRO A 8 -9.51 47.02 48.34
C PRO A 8 -9.84 46.05 47.25
N ALA A 9 -9.18 46.22 46.09
CA ALA A 9 -9.22 45.33 44.96
C ALA A 9 -8.50 44.01 45.25
N LEU A 10 -9.25 42.91 45.24
CA LEU A 10 -8.72 41.54 45.23
C LEU A 10 -8.27 41.19 43.83
N TRP A 11 -6.97 41.06 43.65
CA TRP A 11 -6.37 40.46 42.46
C TRP A 11 -6.55 38.94 42.52
N ALA A 12 -7.49 38.41 41.74
CA ALA A 12 -7.60 36.98 41.46
C ALA A 12 -6.69 36.66 40.29
N GLY A 13 -5.54 36.06 40.58
CA GLY A 13 -4.62 35.52 39.56
C GLY A 13 -5.26 34.30 38.89
N VAL A 14 -5.64 34.45 37.63
CA VAL A 14 -6.04 33.32 36.78
C VAL A 14 -4.78 32.61 36.29
N LEU A 15 -4.45 31.50 36.95
CA LEU A 15 -3.45 30.54 36.50
C LEU A 15 -3.99 29.81 35.24
N PHE A 16 -3.56 30.24 34.08
CA PHE A 16 -3.80 29.54 32.81
C PHE A 16 -2.91 28.30 32.79
N PHE A 17 -3.49 27.15 33.15
CA PHE A 17 -2.87 25.85 32.89
C PHE A 17 -2.89 25.61 31.37
N ILE A 18 -1.77 25.89 30.69
CA ILE A 18 -1.51 25.39 29.36
C ILE A 18 -1.23 23.89 29.48
N SER A 19 -2.28 23.08 29.37
CA SER A 19 -2.12 21.65 29.12
C SER A 19 -1.60 21.52 27.70
N ALA A 20 -0.27 21.40 27.56
CA ALA A 20 0.37 20.93 26.36
C ALA A 20 -0.13 19.49 26.12
N GLY A 21 -1.23 19.35 25.39
CA GLY A 21 -1.65 18.07 24.83
C GLY A 21 -0.52 17.59 23.93
N PHE A 22 0.28 16.66 24.45
CA PHE A 22 1.13 15.83 23.62
C PHE A 22 0.18 15.07 22.68
N CYS A 23 -0.06 15.63 21.49
CA CYS A 23 -0.56 14.87 20.36
C CYS A 23 0.53 13.86 20.06
N SER A 24 0.40 12.65 20.60
CA SER A 24 1.15 11.50 20.15
C SER A 24 0.79 11.34 18.69
N VAL A 25 1.62 11.85 17.79
CA VAL A 25 1.61 11.46 16.39
C VAL A 25 2.01 9.99 16.44
N GLU A 26 1.01 9.12 16.45
CA GLU A 26 1.24 7.73 16.07
C GLU A 26 1.80 7.79 14.66
N VAL A 27 3.11 7.67 14.56
CA VAL A 27 3.80 7.37 13.31
C VAL A 27 3.24 6.02 12.90
N PHE A 28 2.24 6.04 12.03
CA PHE A 28 1.83 4.84 11.31
C PHE A 28 3.10 4.30 10.66
N ALA A 29 3.65 3.25 11.24
CA ALA A 29 4.71 2.49 10.62
C ALA A 29 4.19 2.15 9.22
N GLN A 30 4.83 2.70 8.20
CA GLN A 30 4.54 2.38 6.81
C GLN A 30 4.64 0.86 6.70
N ASP A 31 3.51 0.22 6.43
CA ASP A 31 3.41 -1.22 6.20
C ASP A 31 4.01 -1.49 4.81
N ARG A 32 5.33 -1.31 4.74
CA ARG A 32 6.14 -1.79 3.62
C ARG A 32 6.18 -3.30 3.77
N MET A 33 6.04 -4.05 2.69
CA MET A 33 6.53 -5.44 2.66
C MET A 33 7.86 -5.42 3.42
N ARG A 34 7.93 -6.16 4.49
CA ARG A 34 9.14 -6.19 5.30
C ARG A 34 10.30 -6.48 4.36
N ASP A 35 11.31 -5.60 4.34
CA ASP A 35 12.50 -5.86 3.54
C ASP A 35 13.17 -7.17 3.95
N VAL A 36 12.80 -7.67 5.14
CA VAL A 36 13.47 -8.77 5.83
C VAL A 36 12.46 -9.62 6.58
N TYR A 37 12.52 -10.91 6.37
CA TYR A 37 11.73 -11.93 7.06
C TYR A 37 12.62 -12.81 7.91
N GLU A 38 12.09 -13.30 9.02
CA GLU A 38 12.77 -14.29 9.86
C GLU A 38 12.16 -15.67 9.61
N GLY A 39 12.99 -16.69 9.65
CA GLY A 39 12.56 -18.07 9.63
C GLY A 39 13.35 -18.90 10.61
N PHE A 40 12.67 -19.83 11.27
CA PHE A 40 13.23 -20.69 12.30
C PHE A 40 12.96 -22.16 12.00
N ALA A 41 13.92 -23.01 12.32
CA ALA A 41 13.71 -24.46 12.26
C ALA A 41 14.63 -25.20 13.23
N THR A 42 14.07 -26.24 13.83
CA THR A 42 14.78 -27.24 14.63
C THR A 42 14.68 -28.60 13.94
N VAL A 43 15.78 -29.31 13.83
CA VAL A 43 15.89 -30.64 13.19
C VAL A 43 16.59 -31.61 14.10
N GLU A 44 16.05 -32.82 14.24
CA GLU A 44 16.71 -33.93 14.93
C GLU A 44 17.95 -34.39 14.16
N VAL A 45 19.04 -34.62 14.88
CA VAL A 45 20.30 -35.12 14.35
C VAL A 45 20.28 -36.66 14.34
N LYS A 46 20.41 -37.23 13.16
CA LYS A 46 20.50 -38.68 13.00
C LYS A 46 21.96 -39.10 12.73
N GLY A 47 22.43 -40.09 13.49
CA GLY A 47 23.76 -40.65 13.30
C GLY A 47 24.89 -39.62 13.52
N GLU A 48 24.71 -38.69 14.47
CA GLU A 48 25.72 -37.67 14.86
C GLU A 48 26.12 -36.72 13.69
N ASN A 49 25.38 -36.71 12.59
CA ASN A 49 25.71 -35.89 11.43
C ASN A 49 25.05 -34.49 11.52
N TYR A 50 25.63 -33.60 12.31
CA TYR A 50 25.19 -32.23 12.51
C TYR A 50 25.24 -31.40 11.24
N VAL A 51 26.18 -31.66 10.32
CA VAL A 51 26.27 -30.89 9.06
C VAL A 51 25.05 -31.11 8.18
N VAL A 52 24.60 -32.34 8.02
CA VAL A 52 23.43 -32.70 7.25
C VAL A 52 22.16 -32.13 7.92
N SER A 53 22.06 -32.26 9.25
CA SER A 53 20.92 -31.76 10.01
C SER A 53 20.83 -30.23 9.97
N ARG A 54 21.96 -29.52 10.09
CA ARG A 54 22.00 -28.04 9.94
C ARG A 54 21.59 -27.61 8.54
N ASN A 55 22.05 -28.24 7.48
CA ASN A 55 21.63 -27.94 6.12
C ASN A 55 20.11 -28.14 5.92
N LYS A 56 19.55 -29.18 6.53
CA LYS A 56 18.13 -29.43 6.53
C LYS A 56 17.38 -28.36 7.34
N ALA A 57 17.90 -27.94 8.49
CA ALA A 57 17.34 -26.86 9.30
C ALA A 57 17.31 -25.54 8.50
N VAL A 58 18.38 -25.21 7.76
CA VAL A 58 18.43 -24.06 6.85
C VAL A 58 17.30 -24.12 5.83
N GLN A 59 17.11 -25.25 5.15
CA GLN A 59 16.02 -25.37 4.15
C GLN A 59 14.63 -25.21 4.77
N LEU A 60 14.42 -25.71 5.99
CA LEU A 60 13.15 -25.56 6.70
C LEU A 60 12.96 -24.12 7.20
N ALA A 61 14.00 -23.45 7.67
CA ALA A 61 13.95 -22.05 8.08
C ALA A 61 13.65 -21.13 6.87
N LEU A 62 14.27 -21.38 5.70
CA LEU A 62 13.93 -20.65 4.46
C LEU A 62 12.46 -20.84 4.07
N LYS A 63 11.94 -22.06 4.22
CA LYS A 63 10.53 -22.35 3.97
C LYS A 63 9.60 -21.65 4.96
N ASP A 64 10.01 -21.55 6.21
CA ASP A 64 9.25 -20.90 7.27
C ASP A 64 9.14 -19.38 7.02
N GLY A 65 10.27 -18.71 6.78
CA GLY A 65 10.26 -17.28 6.42
C GLY A 65 9.51 -17.00 5.11
N LEU A 66 9.53 -17.94 4.14
CA LEU A 66 8.75 -17.80 2.92
C LEU A 66 7.24 -17.88 3.20
N LYS A 67 6.77 -18.68 4.15
CA LYS A 67 5.36 -18.71 4.55
C LYS A 67 4.93 -17.35 5.11
N GLU A 68 5.75 -16.74 5.95
CA GLU A 68 5.46 -15.42 6.51
C GLU A 68 5.37 -14.35 5.40
N ALA A 69 6.28 -14.37 4.42
CA ALA A 69 6.23 -13.49 3.27
C ALA A 69 4.94 -13.72 2.42
N LEU A 70 4.56 -14.96 2.19
CA LEU A 70 3.34 -15.29 1.44
C LEU A 70 2.07 -14.87 2.20
N LYS A 71 2.00 -15.05 3.50
CA LYS A 71 0.88 -14.58 4.33
C LYS A 71 0.76 -13.05 4.27
N GLU A 72 1.85 -12.33 4.33
CA GLU A 72 1.85 -10.89 4.19
C GLU A 72 1.36 -10.44 2.80
N ILE A 73 1.76 -11.17 1.72
CA ILE A 73 1.32 -10.87 0.35
C ILE A 73 -0.17 -11.12 0.17
N MET A 74 -0.68 -12.24 0.64
CA MET A 74 -2.03 -12.74 0.32
C MET A 74 -3.05 -12.47 1.43
N GLY A 75 -2.58 -12.33 2.68
CA GLY A 75 -3.39 -12.41 3.89
C GLY A 75 -3.55 -13.86 4.38
N ASP A 76 -3.79 -14.01 5.69
CA ASP A 76 -3.86 -15.32 6.35
C ASP A 76 -4.97 -16.21 5.79
N GLU A 77 -6.17 -15.66 5.56
CA GLU A 77 -7.33 -16.42 5.05
C GLU A 77 -7.05 -17.02 3.67
N GLU A 78 -6.47 -16.23 2.76
CA GLU A 78 -6.19 -16.66 1.39
C GLU A 78 -4.99 -17.62 1.33
N PHE A 79 -4.02 -17.43 2.22
CA PHE A 79 -2.90 -18.35 2.40
C PHE A 79 -3.38 -19.73 2.83
N GLU A 80 -4.27 -19.82 3.83
CA GLU A 80 -4.85 -21.08 4.31
C GLU A 80 -5.69 -21.77 3.23
N ALA A 81 -6.51 -21.01 2.49
CA ALA A 81 -7.31 -21.53 1.38
C ALA A 81 -6.45 -22.09 0.23
N SER A 82 -5.30 -21.49 -0.02
CA SER A 82 -4.42 -21.81 -1.15
C SER A 82 -3.27 -22.78 -0.79
N GLN A 83 -3.22 -23.32 0.41
CA GLN A 83 -2.11 -24.15 0.90
C GLN A 83 -1.71 -25.28 -0.04
N ARG A 84 -2.68 -25.91 -0.71
CA ARG A 84 -2.43 -27.01 -1.65
C ARG A 84 -1.56 -26.53 -2.82
N ASP A 85 -1.90 -25.39 -3.39
CA ASP A 85 -1.23 -24.84 -4.56
C ASP A 85 0.13 -24.23 -4.19
N LEU A 86 0.22 -23.62 -3.02
CA LEU A 86 1.45 -23.07 -2.49
C LEU A 86 2.54 -24.12 -2.14
N ARG A 87 2.19 -25.40 -2.05
CA ARG A 87 3.17 -26.48 -1.78
C ARG A 87 4.32 -26.51 -2.79
N LYS A 88 4.06 -26.15 -4.05
CA LYS A 88 5.09 -26.10 -5.10
C LYS A 88 6.11 -24.98 -4.80
N ILE A 89 5.61 -23.79 -4.46
CA ILE A 89 6.44 -22.63 -4.10
C ILE A 89 7.24 -22.95 -2.84
N LEU A 90 6.58 -23.43 -1.79
CA LEU A 90 7.19 -23.75 -0.51
C LEU A 90 8.24 -24.87 -0.58
N ARG A 91 8.12 -25.79 -1.54
CA ARG A 91 9.10 -26.86 -1.77
C ARG A 91 10.42 -26.31 -2.33
N HIS A 92 10.36 -25.24 -3.09
CA HIS A 92 11.49 -24.61 -3.74
C HIS A 92 11.82 -23.22 -3.14
N ALA A 93 11.66 -23.07 -1.83
CA ALA A 93 11.80 -21.79 -1.12
C ALA A 93 13.11 -21.07 -1.46
N SER A 94 14.21 -21.79 -1.59
CA SER A 94 15.53 -21.24 -1.91
C SER A 94 15.59 -20.49 -3.24
N HIS A 95 14.73 -20.82 -4.22
CA HIS A 95 14.69 -20.14 -5.52
C HIS A 95 14.15 -18.71 -5.43
N TYR A 96 13.40 -18.41 -4.37
CA TYR A 96 12.78 -17.09 -4.17
C TYR A 96 13.59 -16.20 -3.25
N VAL A 97 14.64 -16.75 -2.60
CA VAL A 97 15.50 -16.02 -1.65
C VAL A 97 16.56 -15.24 -2.42
N LYS A 98 16.56 -13.92 -2.24
CA LYS A 98 17.57 -13.01 -2.77
C LYS A 98 18.87 -13.07 -1.97
N SER A 99 18.74 -13.13 -0.65
CA SER A 99 19.86 -13.24 0.29
C SER A 99 19.33 -13.71 1.64
N TYR A 100 20.16 -14.39 2.40
CA TYR A 100 19.91 -14.70 3.80
C TYR A 100 21.18 -14.59 4.63
N ARG A 101 21.01 -14.40 5.94
CA ARG A 101 22.10 -14.45 6.92
C ARG A 101 21.65 -15.24 8.13
N PHE A 102 22.60 -15.87 8.79
CA PHE A 102 22.35 -16.52 10.07
C PHE A 102 22.21 -15.46 11.15
N ILE A 103 21.13 -15.53 11.93
CA ILE A 103 20.98 -14.82 13.20
C ILE A 103 21.56 -15.71 14.29
N GLU A 104 21.14 -16.98 14.30
CA GLU A 104 21.57 -18.00 15.26
C GLU A 104 21.70 -19.34 14.56
N ALA A 105 22.71 -20.12 14.97
CA ALA A 105 22.86 -21.52 14.58
C ALA A 105 23.47 -22.26 15.78
N TYR A 106 22.75 -23.23 16.31
CA TYR A 106 23.14 -23.98 17.49
C TYR A 106 22.92 -25.47 17.31
N ASP A 107 23.91 -26.25 17.68
CA ASP A 107 23.81 -27.70 17.74
C ASP A 107 23.78 -28.13 19.20
N ASP A 108 22.73 -28.84 19.59
CA ASP A 108 22.57 -29.37 20.94
C ASP A 108 22.90 -30.91 20.96
N PRO A 109 24.08 -31.30 21.44
CA PRO A 109 24.42 -32.69 21.54
C PRO A 109 23.60 -33.47 22.58
N ALA A 110 23.11 -32.79 23.63
CA ALA A 110 22.35 -33.45 24.68
C ALA A 110 20.96 -33.87 24.21
N ASN A 111 20.32 -33.03 23.38
CA ASN A 111 19.01 -33.29 22.81
C ASN A 111 19.06 -33.82 21.37
N GLN A 112 20.27 -33.97 20.80
CA GLN A 112 20.50 -34.38 19.42
C GLN A 112 19.71 -33.54 18.42
N THR A 113 19.72 -32.21 18.58
CA THR A 113 19.04 -31.27 17.69
C THR A 113 20.01 -30.27 17.08
N SER A 114 19.63 -29.75 15.91
CA SER A 114 20.26 -28.61 15.25
C SER A 114 19.22 -27.53 15.00
N GLU A 115 19.46 -26.33 15.50
CA GLU A 115 18.58 -25.20 15.42
C GLU A 115 19.17 -24.10 14.56
N VAL A 116 18.37 -23.50 13.71
CA VAL A 116 18.78 -22.41 12.82
C VAL A 116 17.71 -21.33 12.81
N LYS A 117 18.16 -20.10 13.03
CA LYS A 117 17.37 -18.89 12.83
C LYS A 117 18.02 -18.04 11.73
N LEU A 118 17.27 -17.73 10.70
CA LEU A 118 17.72 -16.98 9.54
C LEU A 118 16.95 -15.66 9.41
N GLU A 119 17.65 -14.64 8.95
CA GLU A 119 17.07 -13.45 8.40
C GLU A 119 17.22 -13.50 6.88
N MET A 120 16.14 -13.24 6.12
CA MET A 120 16.15 -13.42 4.68
C MET A 120 15.38 -12.34 3.92
N ARG A 121 15.79 -12.13 2.68
CA ARG A 121 15.11 -11.26 1.71
C ARG A 121 14.69 -12.09 0.51
N PHE A 122 13.52 -11.80 -0.02
CA PHE A 122 13.00 -12.49 -1.19
C PHE A 122 13.07 -11.62 -2.45
N PHE A 123 12.92 -12.25 -3.61
CA PHE A 123 12.69 -11.58 -4.89
C PHE A 123 11.18 -11.34 -5.08
N PRO A 124 10.66 -10.11 -4.93
CA PRO A 124 9.22 -9.87 -5.00
C PRO A 124 8.64 -10.25 -6.37
N SER A 125 9.35 -9.93 -7.46
CA SER A 125 8.92 -10.26 -8.82
C SER A 125 8.80 -11.78 -9.06
N ALA A 126 9.75 -12.57 -8.56
CA ALA A 126 9.72 -14.01 -8.70
C ALA A 126 8.58 -14.65 -7.90
N LEU A 127 8.29 -14.14 -6.68
CA LEU A 127 7.15 -14.59 -5.88
C LEU A 127 5.82 -14.25 -6.56
N ASN A 128 5.66 -13.03 -7.04
CA ASN A 128 4.46 -12.60 -7.74
C ASN A 128 4.22 -13.42 -9.02
N GLN A 129 5.28 -13.68 -9.80
CA GLN A 129 5.17 -14.52 -10.99
C GLN A 129 4.77 -15.96 -10.65
N ALA A 130 5.31 -16.52 -9.56
CA ALA A 130 4.94 -17.87 -9.11
C ALA A 130 3.49 -17.95 -8.63
N LEU A 131 3.03 -16.95 -7.87
CA LEU A 131 1.64 -16.85 -7.41
C LEU A 131 0.65 -16.66 -8.58
N ALA A 132 1.04 -15.86 -9.58
CA ALA A 132 0.29 -15.70 -10.82
C ALA A 132 0.17 -17.02 -11.60
N GLY A 133 1.27 -17.76 -11.70
CA GLY A 133 1.29 -19.09 -12.36
C GLY A 133 0.42 -20.15 -11.66
N LEU A 134 0.08 -19.94 -10.38
CA LEU A 134 -0.86 -20.76 -9.62
C LEU A 134 -2.31 -20.26 -9.69
N GLY A 135 -2.56 -19.11 -10.34
CA GLY A 135 -3.87 -18.48 -10.39
C GLY A 135 -4.32 -17.85 -9.06
N VAL A 136 -3.42 -17.73 -8.10
CA VAL A 136 -3.70 -17.12 -6.79
C VAL A 136 -3.78 -15.59 -6.90
N ILE A 137 -3.01 -15.03 -7.81
CA ILE A 137 -3.08 -13.61 -8.21
C ILE A 137 -3.26 -13.50 -9.71
N ALA A 138 -3.83 -12.40 -10.19
CA ALA A 138 -4.07 -12.18 -11.60
C ALA A 138 -2.76 -11.95 -12.36
N GLY A 139 -2.18 -12.96 -12.97
CA GLY A 139 -1.11 -12.88 -13.97
C GLY A 139 0.15 -12.07 -13.57
N PRO A 140 1.13 -11.93 -14.46
CA PRO A 140 2.27 -11.06 -14.22
C PRO A 140 1.80 -9.61 -14.13
N ILE A 141 2.33 -8.87 -13.14
CA ILE A 141 2.05 -7.44 -12.98
C ILE A 141 2.47 -6.71 -14.26
N ASN A 142 1.52 -6.03 -14.87
CA ASN A 142 1.77 -5.22 -16.05
C ASN A 142 2.16 -3.80 -15.63
N GLU A 143 3.36 -3.36 -16.00
CA GLU A 143 3.93 -2.06 -15.65
C GLU A 143 3.16 -0.84 -16.21
N ASN A 144 2.21 -1.06 -17.12
CA ASN A 144 1.38 0.01 -17.66
C ASN A 144 -0.08 -0.06 -17.18
N LYS A 145 -0.39 -0.94 -16.21
CA LYS A 145 -1.75 -1.19 -15.77
C LYS A 145 -1.99 -0.58 -14.41
N VAL A 146 -3.03 0.24 -14.31
CA VAL A 146 -3.40 0.99 -13.10
C VAL A 146 -4.80 0.61 -12.66
N VAL A 147 -4.98 0.35 -11.36
CA VAL A 147 -6.30 0.31 -10.73
C VAL A 147 -6.68 1.69 -10.27
N LEU A 148 -7.92 2.09 -10.53
CA LEU A 148 -8.49 3.35 -10.06
C LEU A 148 -9.80 3.07 -9.32
N LEU A 149 -9.89 3.45 -8.04
CA LEU A 149 -11.06 3.26 -7.20
C LEU A 149 -11.31 4.50 -6.34
N ILE A 150 -12.37 5.23 -6.67
CA ILE A 150 -12.75 6.47 -5.98
C ILE A 150 -14.10 6.30 -5.28
N ASN A 151 -14.15 6.65 -4.00
CA ASN A 151 -15.41 6.77 -3.26
C ASN A 151 -15.95 8.19 -3.43
N GLU A 152 -16.96 8.33 -4.26
CA GLU A 152 -17.56 9.63 -4.60
C GLU A 152 -18.81 9.91 -3.78
N LYS A 153 -18.90 11.15 -3.30
CA LYS A 153 -20.12 11.74 -2.72
C LYS A 153 -20.54 12.92 -3.57
N SER A 154 -21.45 12.66 -4.47
CA SER A 154 -22.10 13.69 -5.31
C SER A 154 -23.25 14.34 -4.55
N PHE A 155 -23.41 15.68 -4.68
CA PHE A 155 -24.54 16.37 -4.08
C PHE A 155 -25.81 16.26 -4.94
N THR A 156 -25.69 15.90 -6.22
CA THR A 156 -26.84 15.68 -7.12
C THR A 156 -27.33 14.24 -7.12
N SER A 157 -26.55 13.29 -6.59
CA SER A 157 -26.89 11.88 -6.58
C SER A 157 -27.44 11.43 -5.22
N ALA A 158 -28.35 10.46 -5.24
CA ALA A 158 -28.81 9.82 -4.02
C ALA A 158 -27.67 9.00 -3.36
N PRO A 159 -27.66 8.89 -2.02
CA PRO A 159 -26.75 7.99 -1.34
C PRO A 159 -26.91 6.55 -1.84
N VAL A 160 -25.81 5.86 -2.05
CA VAL A 160 -25.76 4.45 -2.47
C VAL A 160 -25.50 3.51 -1.30
N ALA A 161 -25.99 2.29 -1.40
CA ALA A 161 -25.84 1.30 -0.35
C ALA A 161 -24.45 0.64 -0.34
N SER A 162 -23.83 0.47 -1.51
CA SER A 162 -22.49 -0.14 -1.65
C SER A 162 -21.59 0.71 -2.54
N PHE A 163 -20.29 0.63 -2.28
CA PHE A 163 -19.24 1.21 -3.11
C PHE A 163 -19.34 0.78 -4.59
N TRP A 164 -19.82 -0.45 -4.84
CA TRP A 164 -19.91 -1.03 -6.17
C TRP A 164 -21.16 -0.67 -6.96
N ASP A 165 -22.15 -0.05 -6.32
CA ASP A 165 -23.47 0.21 -6.95
C ASP A 165 -23.47 1.34 -7.96
N ILE A 166 -22.44 2.19 -7.95
CA ILE A 166 -22.29 3.28 -8.90
C ILE A 166 -20.90 3.30 -9.53
N ILE A 167 -20.84 3.88 -10.73
CA ILE A 167 -19.58 4.30 -11.35
C ILE A 167 -19.44 5.81 -11.08
N PRO A 168 -18.44 6.23 -10.28
CA PRO A 168 -18.26 7.63 -9.95
C PRO A 168 -17.90 8.48 -11.17
N ILE A 169 -18.44 9.69 -11.25
CA ILE A 169 -18.14 10.66 -12.31
C ILE A 169 -16.65 10.99 -12.32
N SER A 170 -16.09 11.28 -11.14
CA SER A 170 -14.67 11.60 -10.97
C SER A 170 -13.75 10.46 -11.41
N GLU A 171 -14.11 9.21 -11.12
CA GLU A 171 -13.36 8.02 -11.53
C GLU A 171 -13.37 7.86 -13.04
N THR A 172 -14.56 7.97 -13.66
CA THR A 172 -14.72 7.88 -15.12
C THR A 172 -13.90 8.95 -15.86
N GLN A 173 -14.00 10.20 -15.41
CA GLN A 173 -13.25 11.31 -16.01
C GLN A 173 -11.74 11.15 -15.84
N LEU A 174 -11.30 10.73 -14.67
CA LEU A 174 -9.87 10.49 -14.42
C LEU A 174 -9.36 9.28 -15.24
N ALA A 175 -10.13 8.19 -15.33
CA ALA A 175 -9.79 7.03 -16.14
C ALA A 175 -9.62 7.41 -17.63
N ASN A 176 -10.55 8.18 -18.18
CA ASN A 176 -10.47 8.67 -19.55
C ASN A 176 -9.20 9.48 -19.80
N ASN A 177 -8.92 10.46 -18.94
CA ASN A 177 -7.74 11.31 -19.06
C ASN A 177 -6.42 10.52 -18.92
N LEU A 178 -6.36 9.50 -18.05
CA LEU A 178 -5.20 8.63 -17.92
C LEU A 178 -5.03 7.74 -19.16
N THR A 179 -6.12 7.23 -19.70
CA THR A 179 -6.10 6.38 -20.91
C THR A 179 -5.67 7.17 -22.15
N GLU A 180 -6.12 8.41 -22.30
CA GLU A 180 -5.63 9.33 -23.33
C GLU A 180 -4.12 9.61 -23.18
N GLY A 181 -3.60 9.59 -21.95
CA GLY A 181 -2.18 9.66 -21.64
C GLY A 181 -1.40 8.34 -21.86
N GLY A 182 -2.02 7.31 -22.42
CA GLY A 182 -1.39 6.01 -22.71
C GLY A 182 -1.28 5.05 -21.52
N ILE A 183 -2.01 5.30 -20.44
CA ILE A 183 -2.04 4.46 -19.24
C ILE A 183 -3.24 3.52 -19.33
N THR A 184 -3.01 2.22 -19.15
CA THR A 184 -4.10 1.23 -19.13
C THR A 184 -4.78 1.21 -17.77
N VAL A 185 -6.04 1.63 -17.71
CA VAL A 185 -6.85 1.57 -16.48
C VAL A 185 -7.65 0.27 -16.46
N VAL A 186 -7.64 -0.41 -15.31
CA VAL A 186 -8.44 -1.63 -15.08
C VAL A 186 -9.90 -1.24 -14.97
N ASP A 187 -10.75 -1.96 -15.69
CA ASP A 187 -12.19 -1.78 -15.60
C ASP A 187 -12.68 -2.14 -14.18
N ARG A 188 -13.46 -1.24 -13.58
CA ARG A 188 -14.04 -1.38 -12.24
C ARG A 188 -14.93 -2.62 -12.12
N GLU A 189 -15.70 -2.95 -13.15
CA GLU A 189 -16.59 -4.12 -13.13
C GLU A 189 -15.81 -5.43 -12.98
N ASN A 190 -14.61 -5.52 -13.58
CA ASN A 190 -13.75 -6.69 -13.42
C ASN A 190 -13.18 -6.86 -12.00
N LEU A 191 -13.23 -5.82 -11.19
CA LEU A 191 -12.75 -5.85 -9.80
C LEU A 191 -13.84 -6.20 -8.80
N ARG A 192 -15.10 -5.98 -9.14
CA ARG A 192 -16.27 -6.17 -8.27
C ARG A 192 -16.32 -7.58 -7.69
N ASP A 193 -16.10 -8.59 -8.52
CA ASP A 193 -16.22 -9.99 -8.14
C ASP A 193 -15.00 -10.54 -7.39
N ILE A 194 -13.84 -9.88 -7.52
CA ILE A 194 -12.57 -10.37 -6.98
C ILE A 194 -12.09 -9.58 -5.77
N ILE A 195 -12.66 -8.39 -5.51
CA ILE A 195 -12.24 -7.51 -4.42
C ILE A 195 -13.44 -7.13 -3.56
N SER A 196 -13.37 -7.45 -2.27
CA SER A 196 -14.43 -7.07 -1.33
C SER A 196 -14.45 -5.56 -1.10
N GLU A 197 -15.65 -5.00 -0.91
CA GLU A 197 -15.85 -3.59 -0.57
C GLU A 197 -15.02 -3.16 0.65
N GLY A 198 -14.98 -4.00 1.69
CA GLY A 198 -14.19 -3.71 2.89
C GLY A 198 -12.70 -3.53 2.61
N THR A 199 -12.13 -4.28 1.66
CA THR A 199 -10.74 -4.11 1.23
C THR A 199 -10.53 -2.76 0.53
N VAL A 200 -11.48 -2.36 -0.34
CA VAL A 200 -11.41 -1.05 -1.02
C VAL A 200 -11.48 0.10 -0.03
N LEU A 201 -12.43 0.05 0.89
CA LEU A 201 -12.62 1.11 1.90
C LEU A 201 -11.40 1.25 2.82
N LYS A 202 -10.78 0.14 3.24
CA LYS A 202 -9.51 0.16 3.99
C LYS A 202 -8.38 0.82 3.19
N ALA A 203 -8.23 0.47 1.91
CA ALA A 203 -7.23 1.08 1.04
C ALA A 203 -7.43 2.59 0.89
N ILE A 204 -8.67 3.05 0.70
CA ILE A 204 -9.03 4.49 0.64
C ILE A 204 -8.67 5.18 1.96
N GLN A 205 -8.88 4.54 3.11
CA GLN A 205 -8.49 5.05 4.42
C GLN A 205 -6.97 5.14 4.61
N GLY A 206 -6.19 4.42 3.79
CA GLY A 206 -4.73 4.49 3.77
C GLY A 206 -4.02 3.20 4.15
N ASP A 207 -4.74 2.09 4.24
CA ASP A 207 -4.13 0.77 4.43
C ASP A 207 -3.42 0.34 3.14
N LEU A 208 -2.08 0.39 3.18
CA LEU A 208 -1.23 0.04 2.04
C LEU A 208 -1.29 -1.46 1.72
N SER A 209 -1.50 -2.30 2.72
CA SER A 209 -1.67 -3.75 2.54
C SER A 209 -2.92 -4.07 1.71
N SER A 210 -4.04 -3.43 2.02
CA SER A 210 -5.27 -3.54 1.23
C SER A 210 -5.10 -2.99 -0.19
N ALA A 211 -4.41 -1.86 -0.36
CA ALA A 211 -4.11 -1.31 -1.69
C ALA A 211 -3.24 -2.28 -2.51
N ARG A 212 -2.20 -2.85 -1.90
CA ARG A 212 -1.38 -3.88 -2.53
C ARG A 212 -2.18 -5.11 -2.95
N LYS A 213 -3.04 -5.63 -2.06
CA LYS A 213 -3.92 -6.77 -2.35
C LYS A 213 -4.81 -6.51 -3.58
N ILE A 214 -5.34 -5.29 -3.69
CA ILE A 214 -6.10 -4.85 -4.87
C ILE A 214 -5.24 -4.93 -6.14
N GLY A 215 -4.04 -4.34 -6.12
CA GLY A 215 -3.13 -4.33 -7.27
C GLY A 215 -2.71 -5.73 -7.72
N LEU A 216 -2.38 -6.62 -6.77
CA LEU A 216 -2.02 -8.01 -7.04
C LEU A 216 -3.16 -8.78 -7.71
N LYS A 217 -4.39 -8.66 -7.18
CA LYS A 217 -5.57 -9.31 -7.76
C LYS A 217 -5.93 -8.77 -9.15
N ALA A 218 -5.68 -7.49 -9.39
CA ALA A 218 -5.91 -6.84 -10.68
C ALA A 218 -4.78 -7.05 -11.69
N GLY A 219 -3.61 -7.52 -11.26
CA GLY A 219 -2.40 -7.58 -12.09
C GLY A 219 -1.90 -6.19 -12.51
N ALA A 220 -2.02 -5.19 -11.63
CA ALA A 220 -1.63 -3.81 -11.89
C ALA A 220 -0.41 -3.41 -11.05
N ASP A 221 0.49 -2.60 -11.61
CA ASP A 221 1.68 -2.10 -10.91
C ASP A 221 1.38 -0.95 -9.96
N ILE A 222 0.31 -0.20 -10.24
CA ILE A 222 -0.09 0.98 -9.48
C ILE A 222 -1.56 0.86 -9.08
N VAL A 223 -1.85 1.25 -7.84
CA VAL A 223 -3.22 1.38 -7.33
C VAL A 223 -3.47 2.83 -6.92
N ILE A 224 -4.49 3.43 -7.52
CA ILE A 224 -4.97 4.77 -7.18
C ILE A 224 -6.27 4.59 -6.41
N VAL A 225 -6.28 5.02 -5.15
CA VAL A 225 -7.47 5.03 -4.32
C VAL A 225 -7.75 6.43 -3.80
N GLY A 226 -9.01 6.77 -3.65
CA GLY A 226 -9.32 8.11 -3.20
C GLY A 226 -10.76 8.39 -2.85
N THR A 227 -11.02 9.66 -2.58
CA THR A 227 -12.35 10.20 -2.33
C THR A 227 -12.62 11.38 -3.24
N ALA A 228 -13.82 11.50 -3.71
CA ALA A 228 -14.29 12.67 -4.44
C ALA A 228 -15.57 13.22 -3.78
N VAL A 229 -15.65 14.52 -3.67
CA VAL A 229 -16.83 15.19 -3.06
C VAL A 229 -17.19 16.41 -3.88
N SER A 230 -18.45 16.53 -4.22
CA SER A 230 -18.99 17.76 -4.76
C SER A 230 -19.87 18.49 -3.74
N SER A 231 -20.00 19.80 -3.89
CA SER A 231 -20.83 20.62 -3.03
C SER A 231 -21.34 21.85 -3.77
N LEU A 232 -22.60 22.21 -3.52
CA LEU A 232 -23.16 23.49 -3.94
C LEU A 232 -22.62 24.58 -3.00
N ARG A 233 -21.89 25.55 -3.55
CA ARG A 233 -21.29 26.67 -2.79
C ARG A 233 -22.21 27.88 -2.73
N GLU A 234 -22.85 28.21 -3.84
CA GLU A 234 -23.69 29.40 -3.98
C GLU A 234 -24.80 29.14 -5.00
N GLU A 235 -25.99 29.61 -4.72
CA GLU A 235 -27.09 29.68 -5.65
C GLU A 235 -27.51 31.14 -5.82
N ASN A 236 -27.34 31.66 -7.03
CA ASN A 236 -27.76 33.02 -7.35
C ASN A 236 -29.10 32.99 -8.07
N VAL A 237 -30.17 33.24 -7.30
CA VAL A 237 -31.56 33.18 -7.79
C VAL A 237 -31.79 34.22 -8.90
N ASN A 238 -31.23 35.43 -8.78
CA ASN A 238 -31.43 36.51 -9.75
C ASN A 238 -30.79 36.19 -11.11
N LYS A 239 -29.61 35.53 -11.09
CA LYS A 239 -28.89 35.13 -12.32
C LYS A 239 -29.20 33.71 -12.74
N ARG A 240 -30.05 33.00 -12.01
CA ARG A 240 -30.35 31.56 -12.19
C ARG A 240 -29.12 30.69 -12.33
N THR A 241 -28.05 31.00 -11.60
CA THR A 241 -26.81 30.27 -11.67
C THR A 241 -26.45 29.61 -10.34
N LYS A 242 -25.85 28.43 -10.41
CA LYS A 242 -25.39 27.65 -9.30
C LYS A 242 -23.86 27.49 -9.37
N THR A 243 -23.19 27.71 -8.27
CA THR A 243 -21.74 27.55 -8.17
C THR A 243 -21.46 26.23 -7.45
N VAL A 244 -20.84 25.29 -8.14
CA VAL A 244 -20.51 23.97 -7.64
C VAL A 244 -18.99 23.83 -7.53
N GLN A 245 -18.55 23.27 -6.42
CA GLN A 245 -17.16 22.89 -6.21
C GLN A 245 -17.04 21.37 -6.14
N ALA A 246 -16.09 20.80 -6.89
CA ALA A 246 -15.68 19.41 -6.80
C ALA A 246 -14.25 19.33 -6.26
N ASN A 247 -13.99 18.37 -5.36
CA ASN A 247 -12.67 18.05 -4.83
C ASN A 247 -12.40 16.56 -5.06
N ILE A 248 -11.20 16.23 -5.53
CA ILE A 248 -10.74 14.85 -5.70
C ILE A 248 -9.42 14.70 -4.94
N ASN A 249 -9.38 13.77 -4.01
CA ASN A 249 -8.19 13.42 -3.25
C ASN A 249 -7.81 11.98 -3.56
N VAL A 250 -6.59 11.75 -4.01
CA VAL A 250 -6.07 10.40 -4.31
C VAL A 250 -4.75 10.12 -3.64
N LYS A 251 -4.55 8.85 -3.36
CA LYS A 251 -3.30 8.22 -2.95
C LYS A 251 -2.90 7.24 -4.03
N VAL A 252 -1.65 7.25 -4.41
CA VAL A 252 -1.05 6.36 -5.41
C VAL A 252 -0.09 5.42 -4.73
N VAL A 253 -0.36 4.14 -4.82
CA VAL A 253 0.38 3.08 -4.12
C VAL A 253 1.04 2.15 -5.13
N SER A 254 2.30 1.82 -4.88
CA SER A 254 3.02 0.77 -5.60
C SER A 254 2.54 -0.60 -5.14
N THR A 255 2.12 -1.44 -6.08
CA THR A 255 1.75 -2.83 -5.79
C THR A 255 2.95 -3.66 -5.35
N LEU A 256 4.10 -3.48 -6.00
CA LEU A 256 5.30 -4.27 -5.73
C LEU A 256 5.95 -3.90 -4.39
N GLU A 257 6.09 -2.60 -4.13
CA GLU A 257 6.81 -2.11 -2.97
C GLU A 257 5.92 -1.93 -1.74
N SER A 258 4.58 -2.01 -1.90
CA SER A 258 3.60 -1.68 -0.86
C SER A 258 3.87 -0.28 -0.25
N SER A 259 4.27 0.67 -1.09
CA SER A 259 4.68 2.02 -0.68
C SER A 259 3.82 3.08 -1.33
N LEU A 260 3.65 4.22 -0.63
CA LEU A 260 3.00 5.39 -1.19
C LEU A 260 3.95 6.07 -2.19
N ILE A 261 3.57 6.10 -3.48
CA ILE A 261 4.33 6.81 -4.52
C ILE A 261 4.10 8.31 -4.38
N THR A 262 2.82 8.72 -4.29
CA THR A 262 2.41 10.12 -4.14
C THR A 262 0.97 10.22 -3.64
N ALA A 263 0.61 11.39 -3.15
CA ALA A 263 -0.76 11.76 -2.84
C ALA A 263 -1.04 13.17 -3.38
N LYS A 264 -2.24 13.40 -3.90
CA LYS A 264 -2.59 14.70 -4.48
C LYS A 264 -4.08 14.98 -4.29
N THR A 265 -4.37 16.25 -4.00
CA THR A 265 -5.73 16.79 -4.00
C THR A 265 -5.83 17.86 -5.06
N GLU A 266 -6.85 17.76 -5.89
CA GLU A 266 -7.21 18.80 -6.86
C GLU A 266 -8.66 19.18 -6.71
N PHE A 267 -8.96 20.43 -7.03
CA PHE A 267 -10.32 20.96 -6.97
C PHE A 267 -10.62 21.88 -8.16
N SER A 268 -11.91 22.04 -8.39
CA SER A 268 -12.42 22.98 -9.37
C SER A 268 -13.73 23.60 -8.87
N THR A 269 -14.04 24.78 -9.35
CA THR A 269 -15.28 25.49 -9.04
C THR A 269 -15.89 26.01 -10.33
N ILE A 270 -17.11 25.59 -10.61
CA ILE A 270 -17.84 25.92 -11.85
C ILE A 270 -19.14 26.59 -11.52
N LYS A 271 -19.50 27.54 -12.38
CA LYS A 271 -20.75 28.26 -12.34
C LYS A 271 -21.59 27.95 -13.58
N HIS A 272 -22.76 27.37 -13.36
CA HIS A 272 -23.68 26.99 -14.46
C HIS A 272 -25.14 27.15 -14.01
N GLU A 273 -26.04 27.19 -14.95
CA GLU A 273 -27.49 27.30 -14.65
C GLU A 273 -28.03 25.98 -14.07
N GLN A 274 -27.54 24.84 -14.59
CA GLN A 274 -27.90 23.50 -14.13
C GLN A 274 -26.85 22.95 -13.17
N ALA A 275 -27.27 22.51 -11.99
CA ALA A 275 -26.41 22.00 -10.96
C ALA A 275 -25.62 20.76 -11.41
N LEU A 276 -26.28 19.80 -12.08
CA LEU A 276 -25.66 18.60 -12.59
C LEU A 276 -24.56 18.92 -13.62
N GLN A 277 -24.83 19.85 -14.54
CA GLN A 277 -23.84 20.22 -15.55
C GLN A 277 -22.63 20.91 -14.91
N ALA A 278 -22.85 21.77 -13.91
CA ALA A 278 -21.79 22.38 -13.14
C ALA A 278 -20.91 21.31 -12.40
N GLU A 279 -21.56 20.28 -11.87
CA GLU A 279 -20.87 19.18 -11.19
C GLU A 279 -20.02 18.34 -12.14
N LEU A 280 -20.58 17.95 -13.28
CA LEU A 280 -19.87 17.18 -14.32
C LEU A 280 -18.62 17.94 -14.81
N GLU A 281 -18.76 19.21 -15.11
CA GLU A 281 -17.67 20.08 -15.57
C GLU A 281 -16.62 20.31 -14.45
N ALA A 282 -17.08 20.45 -13.21
CA ALA A 282 -16.17 20.59 -12.07
C ALA A 282 -15.32 19.33 -11.85
N PHE A 283 -15.91 18.14 -11.93
CA PHE A 283 -15.16 16.90 -11.85
C PHE A 283 -14.23 16.70 -13.06
N ASP A 284 -14.66 17.06 -14.28
CA ASP A 284 -13.80 16.98 -15.47
C ASP A 284 -12.52 17.82 -15.31
N ILE A 285 -12.66 19.09 -14.93
CA ILE A 285 -11.52 20.00 -14.76
C ILE A 285 -10.60 19.52 -13.61
N ALA A 286 -11.16 19.07 -12.48
CA ALA A 286 -10.38 18.56 -11.37
C ALA A 286 -9.61 17.28 -11.79
N SER A 287 -10.26 16.37 -12.54
CA SER A 287 -9.65 15.13 -13.05
C SER A 287 -8.54 15.42 -14.06
N LYS A 288 -8.71 16.41 -14.96
CA LYS A 288 -7.65 16.83 -15.90
C LYS A 288 -6.42 17.38 -15.18
N LYS A 289 -6.61 18.23 -14.17
CA LYS A 289 -5.50 18.72 -13.35
C LYS A 289 -4.78 17.57 -12.66
N LEU A 290 -5.53 16.61 -12.14
CA LEU A 290 -4.99 15.46 -11.44
C LEU A 290 -4.23 14.52 -12.38
N SER A 291 -4.77 14.20 -13.57
CA SER A 291 -4.09 13.34 -14.56
C SER A 291 -2.79 13.96 -15.06
N ASN A 292 -2.75 15.28 -15.28
CA ASN A 292 -1.55 16.01 -15.67
C ASN A 292 -0.43 15.94 -14.61
N PHE A 293 -0.78 15.78 -13.35
CA PHE A 293 0.18 15.54 -12.27
C PHE A 293 0.59 14.07 -12.16
N LEU A 294 -0.38 13.14 -12.29
CA LEU A 294 -0.17 11.72 -12.05
C LEU A 294 0.65 11.06 -13.17
N ALA A 295 0.36 11.32 -14.43
CA ALA A 295 1.03 10.66 -15.55
C ALA A 295 2.56 10.85 -15.53
N PRO A 296 3.13 12.07 -15.34
CA PRO A 296 4.58 12.23 -15.18
C PRO A 296 5.14 11.59 -13.90
N SER A 297 4.31 11.47 -12.86
CA SER A 297 4.72 10.83 -11.60
C SER A 297 4.91 9.33 -11.76
N PHE A 298 4.08 8.67 -12.58
CA PHE A 298 4.20 7.26 -12.91
C PHE A 298 5.44 6.97 -13.76
N HIS A 299 5.74 7.80 -14.76
CA HIS A 299 6.97 7.69 -15.54
C HIS A 299 8.20 7.80 -14.65
N ARG A 300 8.28 8.82 -13.81
CA ARG A 300 9.40 9.00 -12.87
C ARG A 300 9.55 7.85 -11.87
N TYR A 301 8.44 7.26 -11.42
CA TYR A 301 8.47 6.11 -10.53
C TYR A 301 9.04 4.89 -11.24
N ARG A 302 8.60 4.60 -12.44
CA ARG A 302 9.06 3.47 -13.26
C ARG A 302 10.52 3.60 -13.66
N GLU A 303 10.97 4.77 -14.05
CA GLU A 303 12.38 5.06 -14.36
C GLU A 303 13.29 4.83 -13.16
N LYS A 304 12.91 5.28 -11.96
CA LYS A 304 13.67 5.06 -10.74
C LYS A 304 13.72 3.60 -10.31
N GLY A 305 12.68 2.83 -10.58
CA GLY A 305 12.64 1.39 -10.30
C GLY A 305 13.60 0.58 -11.19
N VAL A 306 14.03 1.11 -12.33
CA VAL A 306 15.02 0.48 -13.23
C VAL A 306 16.45 0.74 -12.75
N GLU A 307 16.72 1.82 -12.02
CA GLU A 307 18.01 2.08 -11.39
C GLU A 307 18.11 1.41 -10.01
N LEU A 308 18.11 0.09 -9.96
CA LEU A 308 18.74 -0.61 -8.84
C LEU A 308 20.24 -0.37 -8.96
N PRO A 309 20.90 0.37 -8.04
CA PRO A 309 22.34 0.44 -8.04
C PRO A 309 22.84 -1.00 -7.89
N VAL A 310 23.51 -1.51 -8.90
CA VAL A 310 24.31 -2.71 -8.80
C VAL A 310 25.36 -2.41 -7.73
N LYS A 311 25.05 -2.72 -6.47
CA LYS A 311 26.06 -2.75 -5.43
C LYS A 311 27.09 -3.78 -5.88
N LYS A 312 28.24 -3.29 -6.42
CA LYS A 312 29.42 -4.12 -6.56
C LYS A 312 29.57 -4.92 -5.27
N ALA A 313 29.62 -6.23 -5.41
CA ALA A 313 29.98 -7.09 -4.29
C ALA A 313 31.27 -6.50 -3.68
N PRO A 314 31.37 -6.43 -2.33
CA PRO A 314 32.62 -6.01 -1.72
C PRO A 314 33.71 -6.92 -2.25
N GLU A 315 34.72 -6.33 -2.87
CA GLU A 315 35.93 -7.04 -3.26
C GLU A 315 36.44 -7.76 -2.01
N ALA A 316 36.59 -9.09 -2.12
CA ALA A 316 37.20 -9.85 -1.06
C ALA A 316 38.56 -9.21 -0.71
N PRO A 317 38.86 -9.01 0.58
CA PRO A 317 40.17 -8.47 0.97
C PRO A 317 41.27 -9.35 0.37
N PRO A 318 42.34 -8.74 -0.16
CA PRO A 318 43.43 -9.51 -0.70
C PRO A 318 43.96 -10.44 0.38
N MET A 319 44.02 -11.75 0.09
CA MET A 319 44.65 -12.71 0.99
C MET A 319 46.10 -12.28 1.23
N SER A 320 46.44 -12.01 2.47
CA SER A 320 47.81 -11.68 2.86
C SER A 320 48.67 -12.94 2.66
N MET A 321 49.80 -12.80 1.94
CA MET A 321 50.79 -13.83 1.71
C MET A 321 51.56 -14.22 2.99
N SER A 322 50.98 -14.07 4.19
CA SER A 322 51.67 -14.42 5.46
C SER A 322 51.24 -15.75 6.08
N ASP A 323 50.39 -16.53 5.39
CA ASP A 323 49.95 -17.84 5.87
C ASP A 323 50.37 -18.99 4.91
N MET A 324 51.58 -18.90 4.35
CA MET A 324 52.29 -20.05 3.79
C MET A 324 53.40 -20.50 4.70
#